data_ef3c77639875cd822da1d574d30bc422
#
_entry.id   ef3c77639875cd822da1d574d30bc422
#
_cell.length_a   1.000
_cell.length_b   1.000
_cell.length_c   1.000
_cell.angle_alpha   90.00
_cell.angle_beta   90.00
_cell.angle_gamma   90.00
#
_symmetry.space_group_name_H-M   'P 1'
#
loop_
_entity.id
_entity.type
_entity.pdbx_description
1 polymer ?
#
loop_
_entity_poly.entity_id
_entity_poly.type
_entity_poly.pdbx_seq_one_letter_code
_entity_poly.pdbx_strand_id
1 'polypeptide(L)'
;MSHNKYKDKKVIVLGYGRSGRSAVNTMIRFGANVVLTTNEIFADESIRQLLKGQGVEIVDGHHPVSLLNDAELIIKNPGIPYKIEFIQEAQKRGIPIITEVELTKDITDAEIIGITGTNGKTTVTHLIGEMMDNDNKKPVLCGNIGFPASEAAFEADDDSVLVMELSSFQMMGVENFKPDVAVLTNIYEAHMDYHSSKEEYVNAKLSLLSNLDESDTVVFNAGQKSFLDTYKGTADIKYFTGAGQADAFIKDGFIYFEDTRLINIEDVLLRGSHNYENILAAIIAVKQFGVSDEAIVKTLKEFGGIPHRMEYLGIIDGVKYYNDSKATNNLATSFALDSFEVPTVWIAGGLDRGQTFDELKKHIKHVKHLIAYGETTETLSDFAKTEDITVTVADNPNHAVLQAKELACDGEVVLFSPACASWDQYKDYEARGDHFKEGFHKIY
;
A
#
# COMPACT_ATOMS: atom_id res chain seq x y z
N MET A 1 7.48 19.80 20.21
CA MET A 1 6.81 18.55 20.68
C MET A 1 5.66 18.92 21.62
N SER A 2 4.38 18.66 21.26
CA SER A 2 3.22 19.09 22.05
C SER A 2 2.78 18.04 23.08
N HIS A 3 3.71 17.53 23.91
CA HIS A 3 3.42 16.52 24.93
C HIS A 3 2.24 16.85 25.87
N ASN A 4 1.86 18.14 25.99
CA ASN A 4 0.78 18.57 26.87
C ASN A 4 -0.63 18.47 26.24
N LYS A 5 -0.73 18.26 24.92
CA LYS A 5 -2.03 18.26 24.20
C LYS A 5 -2.96 17.13 24.64
N TYR A 6 -2.39 15.96 24.97
CA TYR A 6 -3.13 14.73 25.28
C TYR A 6 -3.04 14.32 26.76
N LYS A 7 -2.18 14.98 27.53
CA LYS A 7 -1.94 14.62 28.93
C LYS A 7 -3.25 14.67 29.74
N ASP A 8 -3.46 13.62 30.53
CA ASP A 8 -4.62 13.40 31.41
C ASP A 8 -5.99 13.31 30.67
N LYS A 9 -6.03 13.43 29.34
CA LYS A 9 -7.25 13.31 28.55
C LYS A 9 -7.71 11.85 28.44
N LYS A 10 -9.02 11.64 28.49
CA LYS A 10 -9.62 10.35 28.17
C LYS A 10 -9.65 10.14 26.67
N VAL A 11 -8.78 9.25 26.16
CA VAL A 11 -8.66 8.91 24.75
C VAL A 11 -9.11 7.47 24.53
N ILE A 12 -10.10 7.30 23.66
CA ILE A 12 -10.57 5.96 23.25
C ILE A 12 -9.82 5.54 22.00
N VAL A 13 -9.14 4.41 22.05
CA VAL A 13 -8.60 3.75 20.85
C VAL A 13 -9.57 2.66 20.42
N LEU A 14 -10.10 2.79 19.21
CA LEU A 14 -11.11 1.91 18.64
C LEU A 14 -10.46 0.90 17.67
N GLY A 15 -10.33 -0.35 18.13
CA GLY A 15 -9.69 -1.45 17.41
C GLY A 15 -8.17 -1.57 17.73
N TYR A 16 -7.64 -2.81 17.71
CA TYR A 16 -6.25 -3.13 18.08
C TYR A 16 -5.46 -3.79 16.95
N GLY A 17 -5.68 -3.35 15.70
CA GLY A 17 -4.80 -3.68 14.58
C GLY A 17 -3.45 -2.92 14.67
N ARG A 18 -2.61 -2.98 13.63
CA ARG A 18 -1.30 -2.30 13.63
C ARG A 18 -1.39 -0.82 14.02
N SER A 19 -2.25 -0.04 13.35
CA SER A 19 -2.46 1.39 13.66
C SER A 19 -3.01 1.61 15.07
N GLY A 20 -3.93 0.73 15.56
CA GLY A 20 -4.47 0.82 16.90
C GLY A 20 -3.44 0.57 17.99
N ARG A 21 -2.52 -0.39 17.80
CA ARG A 21 -1.38 -0.63 18.71
C ARG A 21 -0.47 0.58 18.78
N SER A 22 -0.14 1.15 17.62
CA SER A 22 0.70 2.35 17.54
C SER A 22 0.03 3.54 18.24
N ALA A 23 -1.29 3.73 18.03
CA ALA A 23 -2.07 4.76 18.70
C ALA A 23 -2.08 4.60 20.23
N VAL A 24 -2.29 3.37 20.74
CA VAL A 24 -2.22 3.09 22.20
C VAL A 24 -0.85 3.47 22.76
N ASN A 25 0.23 2.99 22.13
CA ASN A 25 1.58 3.28 22.57
C ASN A 25 1.89 4.79 22.54
N THR A 26 1.44 5.48 21.50
CA THR A 26 1.59 6.94 21.36
C THR A 26 0.86 7.68 22.47
N MET A 27 -0.39 7.31 22.76
CA MET A 27 -1.19 7.97 23.78
C MET A 27 -0.66 7.70 25.19
N ILE A 28 -0.14 6.51 25.46
CA ILE A 28 0.57 6.22 26.73
C ILE A 28 1.79 7.14 26.87
N ARG A 29 2.61 7.26 25.83
CA ARG A 29 3.80 8.16 25.83
C ARG A 29 3.42 9.63 26.06
N PHE A 30 2.25 10.05 25.57
CA PHE A 30 1.72 11.41 25.78
C PHE A 30 0.99 11.60 27.12
N GLY A 31 0.90 10.55 27.96
CA GLY A 31 0.29 10.63 29.28
C GLY A 31 -1.23 10.73 29.28
N ALA A 32 -1.89 10.23 28.24
CA ALA A 32 -3.34 10.15 28.16
C ALA A 32 -3.90 9.01 29.02
N ASN A 33 -5.16 9.14 29.45
CA ASN A 33 -5.94 8.06 30.03
C ASN A 33 -6.55 7.21 28.91
N VAL A 34 -5.91 6.09 28.56
CA VAL A 34 -6.25 5.31 27.38
C VAL A 34 -7.30 4.26 27.69
N VAL A 35 -8.39 4.26 26.92
CA VAL A 35 -9.39 3.19 26.88
C VAL A 35 -9.31 2.50 25.54
N LEU A 36 -8.92 1.24 25.52
CA LEU A 36 -8.92 0.41 24.30
C LEU A 36 -10.22 -0.37 24.20
N THR A 37 -10.92 -0.24 23.08
CA THR A 37 -12.12 -1.05 22.81
C THR A 37 -12.03 -1.78 21.47
N THR A 38 -12.45 -3.04 21.45
CA THR A 38 -12.43 -3.90 20.26
C THR A 38 -13.60 -4.89 20.26
N ASN A 39 -14.09 -5.26 19.07
CA ASN A 39 -15.11 -6.30 18.93
C ASN A 39 -14.57 -7.71 19.18
N GLU A 40 -13.28 -7.92 18.95
CA GLU A 40 -12.64 -9.20 19.18
C GLU A 40 -12.25 -9.33 20.65
N ILE A 41 -12.45 -10.51 21.23
CA ILE A 41 -11.95 -10.83 22.56
C ILE A 41 -10.45 -11.04 22.46
N PHE A 42 -9.69 -10.38 23.32
CA PHE A 42 -8.26 -10.60 23.42
C PHE A 42 -7.95 -12.05 23.80
N ALA A 43 -7.47 -12.81 22.82
CA ALA A 43 -7.05 -14.21 23.03
C ALA A 43 -5.71 -14.30 23.77
N ASP A 44 -4.83 -13.30 23.62
CA ASP A 44 -3.50 -13.26 24.26
C ASP A 44 -3.55 -12.52 25.60
N GLU A 45 -3.60 -13.29 26.68
CA GLU A 45 -3.64 -12.76 28.05
C GLU A 45 -2.34 -12.01 28.42
N SER A 46 -1.21 -12.32 27.79
CA SER A 46 0.06 -11.64 28.04
C SER A 46 0.01 -10.18 27.57
N ILE A 47 -0.56 -9.93 26.40
CA ILE A 47 -0.78 -8.58 25.87
C ILE A 47 -1.76 -7.81 26.75
N ARG A 48 -2.84 -8.47 27.19
CA ARG A 48 -3.83 -7.87 28.09
C ARG A 48 -3.19 -7.42 29.42
N GLN A 49 -2.36 -8.26 30.03
CA GLN A 49 -1.66 -7.94 31.27
C GLN A 49 -0.66 -6.82 31.07
N LEU A 50 0.08 -6.82 29.96
CA LEU A 50 1.02 -5.76 29.60
C LEU A 50 0.31 -4.39 29.53
N LEU A 51 -0.79 -4.30 28.77
CA LEU A 51 -1.54 -3.08 28.60
C LEU A 51 -2.16 -2.58 29.92
N LYS A 52 -2.74 -3.49 30.73
CA LYS A 52 -3.23 -3.15 32.06
C LYS A 52 -2.12 -2.65 32.98
N GLY A 53 -0.93 -3.24 32.91
CA GLY A 53 0.26 -2.79 33.64
C GLY A 53 0.72 -1.39 33.26
N GLN A 54 0.40 -0.96 32.03
CA GLN A 54 0.64 0.40 31.52
C GLN A 54 -0.51 1.38 31.81
N GLY A 55 -1.55 0.96 32.52
CA GLY A 55 -2.70 1.80 32.88
C GLY A 55 -3.80 1.87 31.80
N VAL A 56 -3.78 1.00 30.79
CA VAL A 56 -4.82 0.96 29.74
C VAL A 56 -6.06 0.24 30.26
N GLU A 57 -7.22 0.88 30.19
CA GLU A 57 -8.52 0.23 30.37
C GLU A 57 -8.86 -0.54 29.09
N ILE A 58 -9.26 -1.83 29.21
CA ILE A 58 -9.59 -2.67 28.05
C ILE A 58 -11.04 -3.12 28.13
N VAL A 59 -11.79 -2.84 27.08
CA VAL A 59 -13.16 -3.28 26.86
C VAL A 59 -13.24 -4.02 25.53
N ASP A 60 -13.36 -5.33 25.57
CA ASP A 60 -13.38 -6.21 24.39
C ASP A 60 -14.72 -6.94 24.22
N GLY A 61 -14.96 -7.47 23.02
CA GLY A 61 -16.17 -8.15 22.60
C GLY A 61 -17.30 -7.22 22.14
N HIS A 62 -17.24 -5.92 22.43
CA HIS A 62 -18.22 -4.92 22.00
C HIS A 62 -17.76 -3.50 22.30
N HIS A 63 -18.48 -2.50 21.79
CA HIS A 63 -18.20 -1.07 21.99
C HIS A 63 -19.37 -0.41 22.75
N PRO A 64 -19.38 -0.43 24.11
CA PRO A 64 -20.47 0.17 24.87
C PRO A 64 -20.46 1.69 24.72
N VAL A 65 -21.62 2.27 24.37
CA VAL A 65 -21.79 3.73 24.22
C VAL A 65 -21.44 4.51 25.49
N SER A 66 -21.53 3.87 26.66
CA SER A 66 -21.13 4.46 27.93
C SER A 66 -19.64 4.86 28.00
N LEU A 67 -18.77 4.26 27.19
CA LEU A 67 -17.35 4.67 27.10
C LEU A 67 -17.19 6.10 26.59
N LEU A 68 -18.16 6.60 25.81
CA LEU A 68 -18.16 7.96 25.27
C LEU A 68 -18.37 9.03 26.36
N ASN A 69 -18.79 8.63 27.57
CA ASN A 69 -18.91 9.58 28.67
C ASN A 69 -17.52 10.12 29.02
N ASP A 70 -17.40 11.44 29.04
CA ASP A 70 -16.14 12.16 29.31
C ASP A 70 -14.98 11.84 28.34
N ALA A 71 -15.27 11.20 27.21
CA ALA A 71 -14.27 10.99 26.17
C ALA A 71 -13.97 12.31 25.43
N GLU A 72 -12.68 12.63 25.29
CA GLU A 72 -12.22 13.86 24.65
C GLU A 72 -11.69 13.64 23.23
N LEU A 73 -11.36 12.38 22.89
CA LEU A 73 -10.84 11.99 21.59
C LEU A 73 -11.09 10.52 21.33
N ILE A 74 -11.38 10.18 20.07
CA ILE A 74 -11.38 8.81 19.57
C ILE A 74 -10.31 8.67 18.50
N ILE A 75 -9.42 7.68 18.64
CA ILE A 75 -8.48 7.27 17.59
C ILE A 75 -9.00 5.96 17.00
N LYS A 76 -9.51 6.07 15.78
CA LYS A 76 -10.18 4.97 15.09
C LYS A 76 -9.21 4.19 14.21
N ASN A 77 -9.22 2.85 14.32
CA ASN A 77 -8.54 2.02 13.31
C ASN A 77 -9.17 2.28 11.92
N PRO A 78 -8.38 2.56 10.88
CA PRO A 78 -8.90 2.95 9.55
C PRO A 78 -9.95 1.98 8.98
N GLY A 79 -9.79 0.67 9.17
CA GLY A 79 -10.71 -0.35 8.66
C GLY A 79 -12.10 -0.39 9.33
N ILE A 80 -12.31 0.29 10.45
CA ILE A 80 -13.61 0.32 11.12
C ILE A 80 -14.52 1.34 10.42
N PRO A 81 -15.71 0.94 9.93
CA PRO A 81 -16.61 1.86 9.21
C PRO A 81 -17.19 2.96 10.11
N TYR A 82 -17.38 4.15 9.56
CA TYR A 82 -18.03 5.28 10.27
C TYR A 82 -19.52 5.02 10.55
N LYS A 83 -20.15 4.04 9.91
CA LYS A 83 -21.57 3.71 10.07
C LYS A 83 -21.91 2.89 11.34
N ILE A 84 -20.94 2.47 12.14
CA ILE A 84 -21.23 1.74 13.40
C ILE A 84 -21.85 2.70 14.42
N GLU A 85 -22.76 2.17 15.24
CA GLU A 85 -23.53 2.93 16.23
C GLU A 85 -22.63 3.74 17.17
N PHE A 86 -21.53 3.16 17.64
CA PHE A 86 -20.56 3.79 18.53
C PHE A 86 -19.97 5.08 17.93
N ILE A 87 -19.57 5.04 16.66
CA ILE A 87 -19.03 6.20 15.95
C ILE A 87 -20.10 7.24 15.68
N GLN A 88 -21.30 6.83 15.25
CA GLN A 88 -22.42 7.76 15.01
C GLN A 88 -22.83 8.50 16.29
N GLU A 89 -22.83 7.80 17.43
CA GLU A 89 -23.13 8.43 18.70
C GLU A 89 -22.01 9.39 19.15
N ALA A 90 -20.75 9.04 18.92
CA ALA A 90 -19.60 9.92 19.18
C ALA A 90 -19.71 11.22 18.35
N GLN A 91 -20.04 11.10 17.05
CA GLN A 91 -20.26 12.25 16.18
C GLN A 91 -21.41 13.16 16.67
N LYS A 92 -22.54 12.58 17.12
CA LYS A 92 -23.65 13.33 17.71
C LYS A 92 -23.24 14.13 18.95
N ARG A 93 -22.31 13.57 19.75
CA ARG A 93 -21.77 14.23 20.95
C ARG A 93 -20.66 15.24 20.63
N GLY A 94 -20.24 15.37 19.37
CA GLY A 94 -19.16 16.25 18.96
C GLY A 94 -17.78 15.83 19.45
N ILE A 95 -17.59 14.52 19.72
CA ILE A 95 -16.27 13.97 20.10
C ILE A 95 -15.40 13.88 18.84
N PRO A 96 -14.20 14.48 18.83
CA PRO A 96 -13.27 14.36 17.70
C PRO A 96 -12.91 12.90 17.42
N ILE A 97 -12.87 12.53 16.12
CA ILE A 97 -12.55 11.17 15.69
C ILE A 97 -11.45 11.25 14.64
N ILE A 98 -10.25 10.82 15.02
CA ILE A 98 -9.09 10.85 14.15
C ILE A 98 -8.58 9.43 13.81
N THR A 99 -7.68 9.34 12.85
CA THR A 99 -6.84 8.17 12.61
C THR A 99 -5.43 8.42 13.14
N GLU A 100 -4.67 7.36 13.31
CA GLU A 100 -3.32 7.38 13.88
C GLU A 100 -2.35 8.28 13.07
N VAL A 101 -2.60 8.45 11.77
CA VAL A 101 -1.82 9.34 10.88
C VAL A 101 -1.81 10.79 11.38
N GLU A 102 -2.92 11.28 11.93
CA GLU A 102 -3.05 12.64 12.48
C GLU A 102 -1.99 12.94 13.56
N LEU A 103 -1.55 11.91 14.30
CA LEU A 103 -0.59 12.06 15.41
C LEU A 103 0.83 12.37 14.94
N THR A 104 1.15 12.14 13.67
CA THR A 104 2.53 12.24 13.15
C THR A 104 3.16 13.59 13.43
N LYS A 105 2.44 14.70 13.14
CA LYS A 105 2.94 16.07 13.35
C LYS A 105 3.00 16.49 14.82
N ASP A 106 2.35 15.78 15.73
CA ASP A 106 2.50 15.98 17.18
C ASP A 106 3.76 15.29 17.75
N ILE A 107 4.37 14.37 16.95
CA ILE A 107 5.51 13.54 17.35
C ILE A 107 6.83 14.10 16.79
N THR A 108 6.87 14.45 15.51
CA THR A 108 8.09 14.84 14.80
C THR A 108 7.88 16.08 13.94
N ASP A 109 8.97 16.84 13.76
CA ASP A 109 9.06 17.93 12.78
C ASP A 109 9.75 17.48 11.47
N ALA A 110 10.05 16.17 11.32
CA ALA A 110 10.61 15.61 10.09
C ALA A 110 9.72 15.93 8.88
N GLU A 111 10.35 16.14 7.72
CA GLU A 111 9.66 16.40 6.46
C GLU A 111 8.84 15.17 6.02
N ILE A 112 7.68 15.41 5.39
CA ILE A 112 6.73 14.36 5.01
C ILE A 112 6.41 14.43 3.52
N ILE A 113 6.56 13.31 2.83
CA ILE A 113 5.95 13.06 1.52
C ILE A 113 4.70 12.20 1.74
N GLY A 114 3.51 12.78 1.59
CA GLY A 114 2.24 12.05 1.68
C GLY A 114 1.79 11.55 0.31
N ILE A 115 1.60 10.23 0.15
CA ILE A 115 1.25 9.62 -1.13
C ILE A 115 -0.11 8.95 -1.03
N THR A 116 -1.08 9.42 -1.82
CA THR A 116 -2.39 8.79 -1.97
C THR A 116 -2.76 8.60 -3.44
N GLY A 117 -3.88 7.97 -3.68
CA GLY A 117 -4.41 7.68 -5.01
C GLY A 117 -5.18 6.36 -5.03
N THR A 118 -5.81 6.03 -6.13
CA THR A 118 -6.46 4.73 -6.28
C THR A 118 -5.42 3.64 -6.49
N ASN A 119 -4.60 3.77 -7.51
CA ASN A 119 -3.55 2.82 -7.88
C ASN A 119 -2.17 3.48 -7.81
N GLY A 120 -1.11 2.68 -7.76
CA GLY A 120 0.28 3.15 -7.85
C GLY A 120 0.90 3.66 -6.55
N LYS A 121 0.15 3.90 -5.48
CA LYS A 121 0.66 4.39 -4.19
C LYS A 121 1.93 3.66 -3.72
N THR A 122 1.85 2.35 -3.58
CA THR A 122 2.97 1.53 -3.08
C THR A 122 4.19 1.63 -3.99
N THR A 123 3.97 1.62 -5.32
CA THR A 123 5.06 1.75 -6.30
C THR A 123 5.74 3.11 -6.18
N VAL A 124 4.97 4.20 -6.07
CA VAL A 124 5.49 5.56 -5.90
C VAL A 124 6.25 5.69 -4.57
N THR A 125 5.70 5.13 -3.48
CA THR A 125 6.36 5.15 -2.17
C THR A 125 7.72 4.46 -2.20
N HIS A 126 7.81 3.28 -2.82
CA HIS A 126 9.09 2.57 -2.95
C HIS A 126 10.05 3.27 -3.92
N LEU A 127 9.58 3.78 -5.07
CA LEU A 127 10.42 4.56 -5.99
C LEU A 127 11.04 5.78 -5.31
N ILE A 128 10.24 6.53 -4.55
CA ILE A 128 10.72 7.68 -3.77
C ILE A 128 11.79 7.22 -2.76
N GLY A 129 11.50 6.16 -2.00
CA GLY A 129 12.45 5.60 -1.03
C GLY A 129 13.79 5.25 -1.67
N GLU A 130 13.77 4.46 -2.74
CA GLU A 130 14.98 4.04 -3.46
C GLU A 130 15.74 5.21 -4.10
N MET A 131 15.04 6.20 -4.69
CA MET A 131 15.69 7.39 -5.24
C MET A 131 16.39 8.22 -4.16
N MET A 132 15.76 8.36 -3.00
CA MET A 132 16.32 9.09 -1.87
C MET A 132 17.49 8.34 -1.22
N ASP A 133 17.39 7.02 -1.07
CA ASP A 133 18.46 6.16 -0.55
C ASP A 133 19.69 6.20 -1.46
N ASN A 134 19.50 6.13 -2.78
CA ASN A 134 20.58 6.24 -3.77
C ASN A 134 21.26 7.62 -3.77
N ASP A 135 20.64 8.65 -3.19
CA ASP A 135 21.18 10.00 -2.98
C ASP A 135 21.68 10.24 -1.54
N ASN A 136 21.81 9.17 -0.75
CA ASN A 136 22.22 9.20 0.66
C ASN A 136 21.31 10.05 1.58
N LYS A 137 20.05 10.19 1.24
CA LYS A 137 19.03 10.74 2.13
C LYS A 137 18.49 9.63 3.05
N LYS A 138 17.69 9.98 4.04
CA LYS A 138 17.15 9.04 5.01
C LYS A 138 15.62 8.87 4.87
N PRO A 139 15.12 8.18 3.84
CA PRO A 139 13.69 7.93 3.71
C PRO A 139 13.23 6.90 4.73
N VAL A 140 12.09 7.16 5.37
CA VAL A 140 11.41 6.21 6.27
C VAL A 140 10.04 5.89 5.68
N LEU A 141 9.91 4.69 5.08
CA LEU A 141 8.67 4.25 4.44
C LEU A 141 7.66 3.80 5.51
N CYS A 142 6.48 4.42 5.53
CA CYS A 142 5.49 4.18 6.59
C CYS A 142 4.04 4.41 6.15
N GLY A 143 3.11 4.28 7.09
CA GLY A 143 1.68 4.51 6.89
C GLY A 143 0.89 3.24 6.58
N ASN A 144 0.29 3.16 5.40
CA ASN A 144 -0.49 1.98 4.97
C ASN A 144 0.42 0.77 4.66
N ILE A 145 1.70 1.00 4.42
CA ILE A 145 2.77 0.00 4.27
C ILE A 145 3.87 0.24 5.30
N GLY A 146 4.74 -0.73 5.50
CA GLY A 146 5.84 -0.62 6.45
C GLY A 146 5.35 -0.44 7.89
N PHE A 147 5.92 0.53 8.59
CA PHE A 147 5.54 0.87 9.96
C PHE A 147 4.31 1.79 10.00
N PRO A 148 3.49 1.76 11.07
CA PRO A 148 2.50 2.80 11.33
C PRO A 148 3.15 4.19 11.35
N ALA A 149 2.42 5.21 10.92
CA ALA A 149 2.95 6.58 10.78
C ALA A 149 3.50 7.15 12.10
N SER A 150 2.78 6.99 13.20
CA SER A 150 3.22 7.49 14.52
C SER A 150 4.42 6.70 15.07
N GLU A 151 4.54 5.42 14.76
CA GLU A 151 5.72 4.62 15.15
C GLU A 151 6.96 5.09 14.37
N ALA A 152 6.85 5.26 13.05
CA ALA A 152 7.91 5.80 12.22
C ALA A 152 8.33 7.22 12.65
N ALA A 153 7.35 8.05 13.03
CA ALA A 153 7.61 9.42 13.50
C ALA A 153 8.44 9.47 14.78
N PHE A 154 8.31 8.49 15.68
CA PHE A 154 9.15 8.42 16.88
C PHE A 154 10.60 8.02 16.60
N GLU A 155 10.83 7.27 15.53
CA GLU A 155 12.17 6.81 15.11
C GLU A 155 12.86 7.82 14.17
N ALA A 156 12.11 8.77 13.60
CA ALA A 156 12.63 9.77 12.68
C ALA A 156 13.51 10.79 13.42
N ASP A 157 14.63 11.14 12.81
CA ASP A 157 15.51 12.24 13.21
C ASP A 157 15.33 13.47 12.28
N ASP A 158 16.05 14.56 12.57
CA ASP A 158 15.93 15.83 11.82
C ASP A 158 16.34 15.72 10.34
N ASP A 159 17.10 14.68 9.96
CA ASP A 159 17.53 14.42 8.58
C ASP A 159 16.59 13.41 7.88
N SER A 160 15.65 12.83 8.60
CA SER A 160 14.73 11.83 8.07
C SER A 160 13.62 12.47 7.24
N VAL A 161 13.18 11.77 6.17
CA VAL A 161 11.98 12.13 5.40
C VAL A 161 10.99 10.98 5.51
N LEU A 162 9.81 11.24 6.09
CA LEU A 162 8.74 10.25 6.18
C LEU A 162 8.05 10.12 4.81
N VAL A 163 8.20 8.97 4.17
CA VAL A 163 7.55 8.65 2.89
C VAL A 163 6.30 7.82 3.19
N MET A 164 5.16 8.49 3.26
CA MET A 164 3.93 7.95 3.83
C MET A 164 2.94 7.51 2.76
N GLU A 165 2.71 6.20 2.63
CA GLU A 165 1.56 5.70 1.86
C GLU A 165 0.28 5.90 2.65
N LEU A 166 -0.73 6.59 2.06
CA LEU A 166 -1.97 6.98 2.72
C LEU A 166 -3.19 6.42 1.97
N SER A 167 -3.99 5.60 2.65
CA SER A 167 -5.27 5.10 2.15
C SER A 167 -6.39 6.13 2.37
N SER A 168 -7.47 6.05 1.57
CA SER A 168 -8.66 6.88 1.80
C SER A 168 -9.27 6.69 3.19
N PHE A 169 -9.19 5.47 3.74
CA PHE A 169 -9.69 5.14 5.07
C PHE A 169 -8.93 5.88 6.20
N GLN A 170 -7.62 6.04 6.04
CA GLN A 170 -6.79 6.83 6.96
C GLN A 170 -7.10 8.31 6.82
N MET A 171 -7.24 8.79 5.59
CA MET A 171 -7.47 10.19 5.29
C MET A 171 -8.84 10.72 5.76
N MET A 172 -9.84 9.85 5.95
CA MET A 172 -11.14 10.27 6.54
C MET A 172 -11.05 10.75 7.99
N GLY A 173 -9.96 10.47 8.69
CA GLY A 173 -9.75 10.87 10.08
C GLY A 173 -8.54 11.78 10.26
N VAL A 174 -8.23 12.62 9.26
CA VAL A 174 -7.20 13.67 9.39
C VAL A 174 -7.87 15.03 9.41
N GLU A 175 -7.39 15.91 10.29
CA GLU A 175 -7.88 17.28 10.46
C GLU A 175 -6.77 18.32 10.22
N ASN A 176 -5.61 18.12 10.85
CA ASN A 176 -4.46 19.03 10.81
C ASN A 176 -3.23 18.43 10.14
N PHE A 177 -3.30 17.19 9.70
CA PHE A 177 -2.18 16.53 9.01
C PHE A 177 -1.78 17.35 7.77
N LYS A 178 -0.50 17.64 7.65
CA LYS A 178 0.08 18.46 6.59
C LYS A 178 1.40 17.84 6.13
N PRO A 179 1.48 17.25 4.94
CA PRO A 179 2.75 16.88 4.32
C PRO A 179 3.42 18.10 3.68
N ASP A 180 4.74 18.06 3.50
CA ASP A 180 5.50 19.06 2.75
C ASP A 180 5.35 18.82 1.23
N VAL A 181 5.20 17.56 0.82
CA VAL A 181 4.86 17.18 -0.55
C VAL A 181 3.68 16.21 -0.55
N ALA A 182 2.61 16.57 -1.23
CA ALA A 182 1.41 15.75 -1.41
C ALA A 182 1.38 15.15 -2.82
N VAL A 183 1.45 13.82 -2.94
CA VAL A 183 1.40 13.11 -4.21
C VAL A 183 0.05 12.42 -4.37
N LEU A 184 -0.70 12.78 -5.41
CA LEU A 184 -1.91 12.10 -5.83
C LEU A 184 -1.65 11.38 -7.17
N THR A 185 -1.49 10.08 -7.11
CA THR A 185 -1.13 9.28 -8.30
C THR A 185 -2.24 9.26 -9.35
N ASN A 186 -3.44 8.95 -8.93
CA ASN A 186 -4.66 8.96 -9.74
C ASN A 186 -5.92 8.81 -8.87
N ILE A 187 -7.08 9.16 -9.42
CA ILE A 187 -8.38 9.00 -8.79
C ILE A 187 -9.31 8.28 -9.76
N TYR A 188 -9.66 7.04 -9.42
CA TYR A 188 -10.66 6.22 -10.11
C TYR A 188 -11.69 5.72 -9.09
N GLU A 189 -12.78 5.17 -9.55
CA GLU A 189 -13.81 4.60 -8.67
C GLU A 189 -13.31 3.29 -8.03
N ALA A 190 -13.33 3.23 -6.69
CA ALA A 190 -12.93 2.05 -5.92
C ALA A 190 -13.51 2.12 -4.49
N HIS A 191 -13.57 0.99 -3.80
CA HIS A 191 -13.97 0.87 -2.39
C HIS A 191 -15.38 1.39 -2.06
N MET A 192 -16.35 1.16 -2.97
CA MET A 192 -17.75 1.57 -2.78
C MET A 192 -18.49 0.71 -1.72
N ASP A 193 -17.89 -0.36 -1.26
CA ASP A 193 -18.33 -1.17 -0.13
C ASP A 193 -18.10 -0.49 1.23
N TYR A 194 -17.12 0.38 1.31
CA TYR A 194 -16.77 1.15 2.51
C TYR A 194 -17.27 2.60 2.45
N HIS A 195 -16.99 3.32 1.37
CA HIS A 195 -17.42 4.69 1.16
C HIS A 195 -18.88 4.75 0.74
N SER A 196 -19.63 5.71 1.30
CA SER A 196 -21.04 5.90 1.01
C SER A 196 -21.31 6.43 -0.41
N SER A 197 -20.31 7.07 -1.02
CA SER A 197 -20.39 7.60 -2.38
C SER A 197 -19.00 7.79 -3.00
N LYS A 198 -18.98 7.91 -4.34
CA LYS A 198 -17.76 8.29 -5.08
C LYS A 198 -17.21 9.64 -4.62
N GLU A 199 -18.10 10.59 -4.31
CA GLU A 199 -17.71 11.91 -3.83
C GLU A 199 -16.99 11.83 -2.47
N GLU A 200 -17.49 11.02 -1.53
CA GLU A 200 -16.81 10.78 -0.25
C GLU A 200 -15.41 10.20 -0.45
N TYR A 201 -15.28 9.21 -1.34
CA TYR A 201 -13.99 8.62 -1.68
C TYR A 201 -12.99 9.63 -2.27
N VAL A 202 -13.45 10.45 -3.21
CA VAL A 202 -12.64 11.52 -3.81
C VAL A 202 -12.24 12.55 -2.75
N ASN A 203 -13.19 13.02 -1.95
CA ASN A 203 -12.95 14.00 -0.88
C ASN A 203 -11.97 13.47 0.17
N ALA A 204 -12.08 12.19 0.53
CA ALA A 204 -11.12 11.55 1.44
C ALA A 204 -9.67 11.56 0.90
N LYS A 205 -9.46 11.49 -0.42
CA LYS A 205 -8.11 11.63 -0.99
C LYS A 205 -7.67 13.08 -1.10
N LEU A 206 -8.57 13.97 -1.49
CA LEU A 206 -8.29 15.40 -1.61
C LEU A 206 -8.07 16.07 -0.25
N SER A 207 -8.51 15.46 0.87
CA SER A 207 -8.21 15.97 2.22
C SER A 207 -6.70 16.05 2.51
N LEU A 208 -5.87 15.29 1.79
CA LEU A 208 -4.41 15.42 1.83
C LEU A 208 -3.92 16.84 1.50
N LEU A 209 -4.71 17.60 0.74
CA LEU A 209 -4.39 18.96 0.30
C LEU A 209 -4.94 20.06 1.23
N SER A 210 -5.76 19.70 2.23
CA SER A 210 -6.58 20.66 2.96
C SER A 210 -5.78 21.68 3.76
N ASN A 211 -4.60 21.31 4.25
CA ASN A 211 -3.79 22.13 5.14
C ASN A 211 -2.49 22.63 4.48
N LEU A 212 -2.34 22.42 3.17
CA LEU A 212 -1.15 22.86 2.42
C LEU A 212 -1.15 24.38 2.23
N ASP A 213 0.02 24.97 2.29
CA ASP A 213 0.26 26.39 2.03
C ASP A 213 1.32 26.62 0.93
N GLU A 214 1.78 27.83 0.77
CA GLU A 214 2.71 28.26 -0.29
C GLU A 214 4.11 27.64 -0.18
N SER A 215 4.45 27.04 0.94
CA SER A 215 5.72 26.31 1.14
C SER A 215 5.67 24.86 0.68
N ASP A 216 4.47 24.34 0.40
CA ASP A 216 4.25 22.94 0.11
C ASP A 216 4.06 22.69 -1.39
N THR A 217 4.24 21.44 -1.82
CA THR A 217 4.08 21.04 -3.21
C THR A 217 2.99 19.96 -3.37
N VAL A 218 2.13 20.15 -4.36
CA VAL A 218 1.16 19.15 -4.84
C VAL A 218 1.67 18.52 -6.13
N VAL A 219 1.80 17.21 -6.17
CA VAL A 219 2.15 16.43 -7.38
C VAL A 219 0.89 15.74 -7.91
N PHE A 220 0.45 16.07 -9.11
CA PHE A 220 -0.84 15.65 -9.63
C PHE A 220 -0.78 15.23 -11.11
N ASN A 221 -1.64 14.25 -11.49
CA ASN A 221 -1.76 13.81 -12.89
C ASN A 221 -2.43 14.88 -13.75
N ALA A 222 -1.74 15.34 -14.78
CA ALA A 222 -2.24 16.37 -15.70
C ALA A 222 -3.55 15.96 -16.42
N GLY A 223 -3.76 14.67 -16.65
CA GLY A 223 -5.00 14.13 -17.24
C GLY A 223 -6.22 14.21 -16.32
N GLN A 224 -6.03 14.52 -15.03
CA GLN A 224 -7.07 14.54 -14.00
C GLN A 224 -7.23 15.91 -13.33
N LYS A 225 -6.76 17.00 -13.94
CA LYS A 225 -6.78 18.38 -13.38
C LYS A 225 -8.14 18.82 -12.86
N SER A 226 -9.23 18.35 -13.45
CA SER A 226 -10.60 18.70 -13.04
C SER A 226 -10.94 18.37 -11.58
N PHE A 227 -10.24 17.41 -10.96
CA PHE A 227 -10.41 17.16 -9.53
C PHE A 227 -9.88 18.30 -8.64
N LEU A 228 -9.01 19.15 -9.18
CA LEU A 228 -8.47 20.31 -8.48
C LEU A 228 -9.28 21.61 -8.72
N ASP A 229 -10.35 21.59 -9.52
CA ASP A 229 -11.15 22.79 -9.84
C ASP A 229 -11.73 23.46 -8.58
N THR A 230 -11.94 22.69 -7.51
CA THR A 230 -12.44 23.20 -6.23
C THR A 230 -11.32 23.47 -5.21
N TYR A 231 -10.08 23.14 -5.51
CA TYR A 231 -8.93 23.40 -4.63
C TYR A 231 -8.68 24.91 -4.54
N LYS A 232 -8.61 25.42 -3.30
CA LYS A 232 -8.41 26.84 -3.01
C LYS A 232 -7.12 27.12 -2.24
N GLY A 233 -6.28 26.09 -2.06
CA GLY A 233 -4.98 26.24 -1.39
C GLY A 233 -3.98 27.04 -2.24
N THR A 234 -2.85 27.39 -1.64
CA THR A 234 -1.79 28.20 -2.23
C THR A 234 -0.53 27.40 -2.55
N ALA A 235 -0.54 26.08 -2.31
CA ALA A 235 0.59 25.19 -2.60
C ALA A 235 0.99 25.21 -4.08
N ASP A 236 2.26 25.02 -4.37
CA ASP A 236 2.77 24.90 -5.74
C ASP A 236 2.30 23.57 -6.37
N ILE A 237 1.62 23.65 -7.51
CA ILE A 237 1.07 22.46 -8.17
C ILE A 237 1.96 22.05 -9.33
N LYS A 238 2.63 20.92 -9.20
CA LYS A 238 3.43 20.28 -10.22
C LYS A 238 2.67 19.13 -10.89
N TYR A 239 2.76 19.06 -12.20
CA TYR A 239 2.03 18.08 -12.99
C TYR A 239 2.94 17.04 -13.62
N PHE A 240 2.45 15.79 -13.68
CA PHE A 240 3.06 14.74 -14.50
C PHE A 240 2.10 14.22 -15.56
N THR A 241 2.65 13.74 -16.68
CA THR A 241 1.86 13.09 -17.74
C THR A 241 2.71 12.14 -18.59
N GLY A 242 2.12 11.01 -18.95
CA GLY A 242 2.71 10.10 -19.96
C GLY A 242 2.63 10.63 -21.40
N ALA A 243 1.84 11.70 -21.66
CA ALA A 243 1.64 12.27 -22.97
C ALA A 243 1.45 13.79 -22.89
N GLY A 244 2.22 14.55 -23.67
CA GLY A 244 2.20 16.02 -23.67
C GLY A 244 3.34 16.63 -22.89
N GLN A 245 3.15 17.88 -22.43
CA GLN A 245 4.15 18.64 -21.66
C GLN A 245 3.61 18.91 -20.26
N ALA A 246 4.46 18.71 -19.27
CA ALA A 246 4.20 18.92 -17.84
C ALA A 246 5.54 19.17 -17.14
N ASP A 247 5.56 19.19 -15.78
CA ASP A 247 6.82 19.29 -15.03
C ASP A 247 7.65 18.00 -15.15
N ALA A 248 6.99 16.83 -15.14
CA ALA A 248 7.63 15.57 -15.57
C ALA A 248 6.79 14.89 -16.66
N PHE A 249 7.43 14.48 -17.74
CA PHE A 249 6.72 13.94 -18.91
C PHE A 249 7.57 12.98 -19.74
N ILE A 250 6.90 12.29 -20.68
CA ILE A 250 7.58 11.45 -21.69
C ILE A 250 7.47 12.13 -23.04
N LYS A 251 8.60 12.24 -23.73
CA LYS A 251 8.68 12.75 -25.11
C LYS A 251 9.75 11.99 -25.89
N ASP A 252 9.42 11.58 -27.12
CA ASP A 252 10.32 10.91 -28.06
C ASP A 252 11.06 9.70 -27.44
N GLY A 253 10.36 8.93 -26.56
CA GLY A 253 10.92 7.77 -25.88
C GLY A 253 11.84 8.10 -24.69
N PHE A 254 11.87 9.34 -24.21
CA PHE A 254 12.66 9.75 -23.06
C PHE A 254 11.79 10.33 -21.95
N ILE A 255 12.19 10.10 -20.70
CA ILE A 255 11.65 10.76 -19.51
C ILE A 255 12.38 12.10 -19.33
N TYR A 256 11.58 13.15 -19.11
CA TYR A 256 12.02 14.50 -18.83
C TYR A 256 11.52 14.95 -17.46
N PHE A 257 12.35 15.73 -16.76
CA PHE A 257 11.93 16.60 -15.67
C PHE A 257 12.25 18.05 -16.07
N GLU A 258 11.22 18.87 -16.17
CA GLU A 258 11.30 20.22 -16.76
C GLU A 258 11.98 20.17 -18.15
N ASP A 259 13.07 20.88 -18.34
CA ASP A 259 13.82 20.88 -19.60
C ASP A 259 14.93 19.81 -19.64
N THR A 260 15.14 19.07 -18.56
CA THR A 260 16.21 18.08 -18.44
C THR A 260 15.76 16.70 -18.93
N ARG A 261 16.48 16.15 -19.91
CA ARG A 261 16.30 14.76 -20.34
C ARG A 261 17.04 13.82 -19.40
N LEU A 262 16.30 12.93 -18.69
CA LEU A 262 16.87 12.04 -17.70
C LEU A 262 17.30 10.68 -18.27
N ILE A 263 16.39 9.93 -18.90
CA ILE A 263 16.63 8.53 -19.29
C ILE A 263 15.74 8.12 -20.47
N ASN A 264 16.23 7.17 -21.31
CA ASN A 264 15.39 6.49 -22.30
C ASN A 264 14.45 5.50 -21.58
N ILE A 265 13.16 5.44 -21.96
CA ILE A 265 12.20 4.48 -21.39
C ILE A 265 12.61 3.03 -21.62
N GLU A 266 13.42 2.75 -22.65
CA GLU A 266 13.94 1.40 -22.91
C GLU A 266 14.96 0.95 -21.86
N ASP A 267 15.65 1.89 -21.20
CA ASP A 267 16.61 1.62 -20.12
C ASP A 267 15.94 1.54 -18.74
N VAL A 268 14.64 1.86 -18.64
CA VAL A 268 13.86 1.75 -17.39
C VAL A 268 13.46 0.32 -17.17
N LEU A 269 13.80 -0.24 -16.01
CA LEU A 269 13.50 -1.64 -15.71
C LEU A 269 12.02 -1.86 -15.44
N LEU A 270 11.37 -0.95 -14.71
CA LEU A 270 9.94 -1.00 -14.38
C LEU A 270 9.09 -0.57 -15.59
N ARG A 271 8.53 -1.54 -16.33
CA ARG A 271 7.79 -1.32 -17.57
C ARG A 271 6.29 -1.05 -17.36
N GLY A 272 5.65 -0.48 -18.40
CA GLY A 272 4.21 -0.28 -18.48
C GLY A 272 3.79 1.19 -18.33
N SER A 273 2.78 1.62 -19.11
CA SER A 273 2.33 3.02 -19.14
C SER A 273 1.93 3.57 -17.77
N HIS A 274 1.21 2.78 -16.98
CA HIS A 274 0.83 3.14 -15.61
C HIS A 274 2.04 3.26 -14.66
N ASN A 275 3.11 2.48 -14.88
CA ASN A 275 4.34 2.57 -14.10
C ASN A 275 5.15 3.79 -14.51
N TYR A 276 5.12 4.18 -15.78
CA TYR A 276 5.77 5.42 -16.20
C TYR A 276 5.12 6.65 -15.53
N GLU A 277 3.78 6.68 -15.37
CA GLU A 277 3.13 7.73 -14.60
C GLU A 277 3.55 7.71 -13.10
N ASN A 278 3.67 6.53 -12.51
CA ASN A 278 4.20 6.39 -11.14
C ASN A 278 5.63 6.92 -11.00
N ILE A 279 6.49 6.63 -11.99
CA ILE A 279 7.87 7.12 -12.06
C ILE A 279 7.89 8.66 -12.15
N LEU A 280 7.10 9.25 -13.04
CA LEU A 280 7.03 10.69 -13.21
C LEU A 280 6.57 11.42 -11.94
N ALA A 281 5.58 10.85 -11.23
CA ALA A 281 5.13 11.37 -9.95
C ALA A 281 6.24 11.30 -8.88
N ALA A 282 6.96 10.17 -8.81
CA ALA A 282 8.08 10.00 -7.88
C ALA A 282 9.22 10.97 -8.17
N ILE A 283 9.59 11.19 -9.44
CA ILE A 283 10.62 12.15 -9.85
C ILE A 283 10.29 13.55 -9.33
N ILE A 284 9.08 14.05 -9.57
CA ILE A 284 8.69 15.38 -9.09
C ILE A 284 8.84 15.47 -7.57
N ALA A 285 8.33 14.45 -6.85
CA ALA A 285 8.36 14.45 -5.39
C ALA A 285 9.80 14.51 -4.85
N VAL A 286 10.72 13.68 -5.34
CA VAL A 286 12.10 13.65 -4.83
C VAL A 286 12.90 14.88 -5.24
N LYS A 287 12.54 15.52 -6.36
CA LYS A 287 13.18 16.78 -6.80
C LYS A 287 12.92 17.93 -5.82
N GLN A 288 11.82 17.92 -5.07
CA GLN A 288 11.57 18.90 -4.01
C GLN A 288 12.58 18.78 -2.86
N PHE A 289 13.19 17.62 -2.69
CA PHE A 289 14.23 17.34 -1.70
C PHE A 289 15.66 17.41 -2.28
N GLY A 290 15.80 17.89 -3.52
CA GLY A 290 17.09 18.07 -4.16
C GLY A 290 17.81 16.77 -4.54
N VAL A 291 17.09 15.67 -4.75
CA VAL A 291 17.67 14.39 -5.21
C VAL A 291 18.27 14.57 -6.60
N SER A 292 19.49 14.07 -6.79
CA SER A 292 20.28 14.20 -8.02
C SER A 292 19.68 13.41 -9.20
N ASP A 293 19.96 13.87 -10.42
CA ASP A 293 19.57 13.15 -11.64
C ASP A 293 20.24 11.77 -11.70
N GLU A 294 21.48 11.67 -11.22
CA GLU A 294 22.24 10.43 -11.18
C GLU A 294 21.57 9.37 -10.29
N ALA A 295 21.10 9.74 -9.11
CA ALA A 295 20.39 8.84 -8.20
C ALA A 295 19.05 8.38 -8.79
N ILE A 296 18.30 9.29 -9.41
CA ILE A 296 17.05 8.99 -10.12
C ILE A 296 17.30 7.99 -11.24
N VAL A 297 18.26 8.28 -12.14
CA VAL A 297 18.59 7.41 -13.28
C VAL A 297 19.08 6.04 -12.82
N LYS A 298 19.91 5.99 -11.78
CA LYS A 298 20.37 4.73 -11.18
C LYS A 298 19.16 3.90 -10.71
N THR A 299 18.27 4.50 -9.91
CA THR A 299 17.07 3.82 -9.43
C THR A 299 16.23 3.28 -10.60
N LEU A 300 15.98 4.08 -11.63
CA LEU A 300 15.16 3.65 -12.76
C LEU A 300 15.76 2.48 -13.57
N LYS A 301 17.07 2.33 -13.57
CA LYS A 301 17.76 1.19 -14.19
C LYS A 301 17.73 -0.08 -13.34
N GLU A 302 17.64 0.06 -12.02
CA GLU A 302 17.81 -1.05 -11.06
C GLU A 302 16.47 -1.48 -10.43
N PHE A 303 15.47 -0.59 -10.33
CA PHE A 303 14.19 -0.87 -9.67
C PHE A 303 13.25 -1.66 -10.60
N GLY A 304 13.16 -2.97 -10.37
CA GLY A 304 12.31 -3.90 -11.13
C GLY A 304 10.87 -4.01 -10.61
N GLY A 305 10.48 -3.24 -9.60
CA GLY A 305 9.17 -3.30 -8.96
C GLY A 305 9.25 -3.62 -7.46
N ILE A 306 8.08 -3.76 -6.86
CA ILE A 306 7.98 -4.06 -5.43
C ILE A 306 8.18 -5.56 -5.24
N PRO A 307 9.03 -6.00 -4.30
CA PRO A 307 9.18 -7.42 -4.00
C PRO A 307 7.81 -8.09 -3.78
N HIS A 308 7.62 -9.24 -4.40
CA HIS A 308 6.40 -10.07 -4.33
C HIS A 308 5.12 -9.44 -4.90
N ARG A 309 5.21 -8.32 -5.65
CA ARG A 309 4.07 -7.68 -6.32
C ARG A 309 4.37 -7.45 -7.79
N MET A 310 3.97 -8.39 -8.64
CA MET A 310 4.32 -8.41 -10.07
C MET A 310 5.82 -8.18 -10.27
N GLU A 311 6.64 -8.64 -9.31
CA GLU A 311 8.09 -8.51 -9.30
C GLU A 311 8.67 -9.30 -10.47
N TYR A 312 9.27 -8.58 -11.41
CA TYR A 312 9.96 -9.20 -12.54
C TYR A 312 11.30 -9.77 -12.07
N LEU A 313 11.49 -11.10 -12.19
CA LEU A 313 12.71 -11.77 -11.73
C LEU A 313 13.78 -11.91 -12.82
N GLY A 314 13.37 -11.99 -14.09
CA GLY A 314 14.31 -12.17 -15.20
C GLY A 314 13.74 -12.99 -16.35
N ILE A 315 14.62 -13.32 -17.30
CA ILE A 315 14.35 -14.16 -18.47
C ILE A 315 15.24 -15.41 -18.41
N ILE A 316 14.65 -16.58 -18.57
CA ILE A 316 15.38 -17.86 -18.72
C ILE A 316 14.85 -18.54 -19.98
N ASP A 317 15.72 -18.87 -20.94
CA ASP A 317 15.37 -19.50 -22.21
C ASP A 317 14.23 -18.79 -22.96
N GLY A 318 14.20 -17.43 -22.92
CA GLY A 318 13.19 -16.58 -23.53
C GLY A 318 11.89 -16.46 -22.75
N VAL A 319 11.72 -17.16 -21.63
CA VAL A 319 10.56 -17.12 -20.73
C VAL A 319 10.74 -16.06 -19.66
N LYS A 320 9.74 -15.20 -19.44
CA LYS A 320 9.73 -14.17 -18.39
C LYS A 320 9.11 -14.70 -17.11
N TYR A 321 9.75 -14.46 -15.98
CA TYR A 321 9.28 -14.91 -14.66
C TYR A 321 8.83 -13.75 -13.80
N TYR A 322 7.64 -13.88 -13.18
CA TYR A 322 7.05 -12.86 -12.29
C TYR A 322 6.64 -13.47 -10.96
N ASN A 323 6.99 -12.78 -9.87
CA ASN A 323 6.60 -13.11 -8.51
C ASN A 323 5.53 -12.13 -8.03
N ASP A 324 4.32 -12.62 -7.85
CA ASP A 324 3.18 -11.87 -7.32
C ASP A 324 2.61 -12.53 -6.06
N SER A 325 3.50 -13.01 -5.18
CA SER A 325 3.12 -13.69 -3.94
C SER A 325 2.17 -12.89 -3.06
N LYS A 326 2.14 -11.56 -3.20
CA LYS A 326 1.23 -10.65 -2.49
C LYS A 326 -0.23 -10.78 -2.95
N ALA A 327 -0.52 -11.39 -4.08
CA ALA A 327 -1.88 -11.66 -4.56
C ALA A 327 -2.53 -12.80 -3.74
N THR A 328 -3.09 -12.46 -2.60
CA THR A 328 -3.68 -13.41 -1.63
C THR A 328 -5.18 -13.62 -1.79
N ASN A 329 -5.76 -13.18 -2.90
CA ASN A 329 -7.18 -13.34 -3.24
C ASN A 329 -7.40 -13.27 -4.76
N ASN A 330 -8.60 -13.66 -5.21
CA ASN A 330 -8.98 -13.71 -6.63
C ASN A 330 -8.84 -12.34 -7.32
N LEU A 331 -9.28 -11.26 -6.67
CA LEU A 331 -9.25 -9.92 -7.26
C LEU A 331 -7.80 -9.47 -7.58
N ALA A 332 -6.87 -9.71 -6.67
CA ALA A 332 -5.46 -9.37 -6.92
C ALA A 332 -4.89 -10.21 -8.08
N THR A 333 -5.16 -11.51 -8.09
CA THR A 333 -4.70 -12.42 -9.14
C THR A 333 -5.34 -12.11 -10.50
N SER A 334 -6.60 -11.65 -10.54
CA SER A 334 -7.24 -11.27 -11.81
C SER A 334 -6.48 -10.14 -12.51
N PHE A 335 -6.01 -9.13 -11.80
CA PHE A 335 -5.19 -8.05 -12.36
C PHE A 335 -3.83 -8.55 -12.86
N ALA A 336 -3.24 -9.51 -12.15
CA ALA A 336 -1.98 -10.10 -12.56
C ALA A 336 -2.12 -10.90 -13.86
N LEU A 337 -3.17 -11.71 -13.97
CA LEU A 337 -3.48 -12.49 -15.17
C LEU A 337 -3.79 -11.60 -16.39
N ASP A 338 -4.58 -10.52 -16.19
CA ASP A 338 -4.91 -9.56 -17.24
C ASP A 338 -3.70 -8.74 -17.74
N SER A 339 -2.57 -8.78 -17.03
CA SER A 339 -1.36 -8.04 -17.42
C SER A 339 -0.61 -8.68 -18.60
N PHE A 340 -1.01 -9.89 -19.03
CA PHE A 340 -0.31 -10.62 -20.08
C PHE A 340 -1.25 -11.04 -21.22
N GLU A 341 -0.80 -10.78 -22.45
CA GLU A 341 -1.49 -11.19 -23.68
C GLU A 341 -0.79 -12.37 -24.37
N VAL A 342 0.16 -13.01 -23.68
CA VAL A 342 0.94 -14.17 -24.17
C VAL A 342 0.60 -15.43 -23.37
N PRO A 343 0.85 -16.63 -23.92
CA PRO A 343 0.61 -17.85 -23.16
C PRO A 343 1.34 -17.84 -21.82
N THR A 344 0.61 -18.18 -20.76
CA THR A 344 1.08 -18.05 -19.37
C THR A 344 0.97 -19.38 -18.65
N VAL A 345 2.05 -19.79 -17.99
CA VAL A 345 2.05 -20.83 -16.97
C VAL A 345 1.75 -20.14 -15.63
N TRP A 346 0.57 -20.40 -15.08
CA TRP A 346 0.10 -19.80 -13.85
C TRP A 346 0.37 -20.73 -12.66
N ILE A 347 1.04 -20.23 -11.62
CA ILE A 347 1.29 -20.94 -10.37
C ILE A 347 0.37 -20.35 -9.30
N ALA A 348 -0.50 -21.19 -8.70
CA ALA A 348 -1.48 -20.76 -7.70
C ALA A 348 -1.64 -21.75 -6.56
N GLY A 349 -2.10 -21.25 -5.40
CA GLY A 349 -2.41 -22.07 -4.24
C GLY A 349 -2.02 -21.43 -2.91
N GLY A 350 -2.37 -22.14 -1.83
CA GLY A 350 -2.17 -21.71 -0.45
C GLY A 350 -3.30 -22.19 0.46
N LEU A 351 -3.56 -21.43 1.54
CA LEU A 351 -4.56 -21.71 2.56
C LEU A 351 -5.97 -21.80 1.98
N ASP A 352 -6.69 -22.88 2.30
CA ASP A 352 -8.10 -23.02 1.99
C ASP A 352 -8.98 -22.28 3.02
N ARG A 353 -9.75 -21.31 2.53
CA ARG A 353 -10.75 -20.56 3.30
C ARG A 353 -12.18 -20.84 2.82
N GLY A 354 -12.38 -21.91 2.05
CA GLY A 354 -13.63 -22.22 1.39
C GLY A 354 -13.95 -21.31 0.19
N GLN A 355 -12.93 -20.62 -0.37
CA GLN A 355 -13.11 -19.80 -1.57
C GLN A 355 -13.29 -20.66 -2.82
N THR A 356 -14.00 -20.11 -3.82
CA THR A 356 -14.04 -20.62 -5.19
C THR A 356 -13.22 -19.73 -6.12
N PHE A 357 -12.87 -20.24 -7.31
CA PHE A 357 -12.09 -19.50 -8.30
C PHE A 357 -12.94 -19.05 -9.50
N ASP A 358 -14.26 -19.14 -9.41
CA ASP A 358 -15.19 -18.80 -10.50
C ASP A 358 -15.03 -17.36 -11.01
N GLU A 359 -14.68 -16.43 -10.14
CA GLU A 359 -14.42 -15.02 -10.50
C GLU A 359 -13.25 -14.87 -11.49
N LEU A 360 -12.31 -15.83 -11.50
CA LEU A 360 -11.14 -15.81 -12.39
C LEU A 360 -11.43 -16.31 -13.80
N LYS A 361 -12.60 -16.93 -14.10
CA LYS A 361 -12.94 -17.50 -15.41
C LYS A 361 -12.73 -16.55 -16.58
N LYS A 362 -13.06 -15.28 -16.41
CA LYS A 362 -12.91 -14.25 -17.47
C LYS A 362 -11.49 -13.74 -17.65
N HIS A 363 -10.55 -14.09 -16.73
CA HIS A 363 -9.18 -13.59 -16.70
C HIS A 363 -8.13 -14.63 -17.12
N ILE A 364 -8.53 -15.90 -17.30
CA ILE A 364 -7.62 -17.01 -17.65
C ILE A 364 -7.44 -17.26 -19.13
N LYS A 365 -7.88 -16.32 -19.98
CA LYS A 365 -7.86 -16.46 -21.46
C LYS A 365 -6.49 -16.87 -22.01
N HIS A 366 -5.42 -16.42 -21.40
CA HIS A 366 -4.05 -16.68 -21.83
C HIS A 366 -3.33 -17.72 -20.97
N VAL A 367 -4.03 -18.30 -19.97
CA VAL A 367 -3.46 -19.39 -19.15
C VAL A 367 -3.49 -20.68 -19.94
N LYS A 368 -2.30 -21.23 -20.27
CA LYS A 368 -2.17 -22.51 -20.95
C LYS A 368 -1.99 -23.68 -20.00
N HIS A 369 -1.46 -23.42 -18.79
CA HIS A 369 -1.16 -24.43 -17.78
C HIS A 369 -1.27 -23.82 -16.40
N LEU A 370 -1.87 -24.56 -15.45
CA LEU A 370 -1.92 -24.23 -14.04
C LEU A 370 -1.01 -25.20 -13.25
N ILE A 371 -0.18 -24.66 -12.38
CA ILE A 371 0.54 -25.44 -11.37
C ILE A 371 -0.08 -25.12 -10.01
N ALA A 372 -0.80 -26.09 -9.44
CA ALA A 372 -1.48 -25.94 -8.17
C ALA A 372 -0.64 -26.47 -7.00
N TYR A 373 -0.67 -25.79 -5.84
CA TYR A 373 0.02 -26.25 -4.63
C TYR A 373 -0.78 -25.87 -3.36
N GLY A 374 -0.36 -26.42 -2.19
CA GLY A 374 -0.96 -26.10 -0.89
C GLY A 374 -2.35 -26.71 -0.68
N GLU A 375 -3.07 -26.24 0.32
CA GLU A 375 -4.38 -26.79 0.71
C GLU A 375 -5.45 -26.66 -0.38
N THR A 376 -5.37 -25.63 -1.25
CA THR A 376 -6.34 -25.41 -2.33
C THR A 376 -6.06 -26.21 -3.61
N THR A 377 -5.14 -27.14 -3.60
CA THR A 377 -4.74 -27.95 -4.77
C THR A 377 -5.93 -28.64 -5.44
N GLU A 378 -6.81 -29.28 -4.67
CA GLU A 378 -7.99 -29.99 -5.20
C GLU A 378 -8.98 -29.02 -5.85
N THR A 379 -9.34 -27.92 -5.17
CA THR A 379 -10.27 -26.90 -5.66
C THR A 379 -9.74 -26.23 -6.94
N LEU A 380 -8.45 -25.91 -6.99
CA LEU A 380 -7.79 -25.34 -8.19
C LEU A 380 -7.73 -26.35 -9.34
N SER A 381 -7.49 -27.63 -9.03
CA SER A 381 -7.46 -28.69 -10.06
C SER A 381 -8.85 -28.91 -10.68
N ASP A 382 -9.91 -28.85 -9.89
CA ASP A 382 -11.28 -28.98 -10.38
C ASP A 382 -11.72 -27.73 -11.18
N PHE A 383 -11.32 -26.52 -10.73
CA PHE A 383 -11.46 -25.30 -11.50
C PHE A 383 -10.78 -25.40 -12.87
N ALA A 384 -9.52 -25.82 -12.91
CA ALA A 384 -8.76 -25.97 -14.16
C ALA A 384 -9.41 -26.96 -15.14
N LYS A 385 -9.89 -28.11 -14.65
CA LYS A 385 -10.62 -29.10 -15.44
C LYS A 385 -11.91 -28.53 -16.03
N THR A 386 -12.65 -27.72 -15.25
CA THR A 386 -13.90 -27.09 -15.72
C THR A 386 -13.64 -26.09 -16.85
N GLU A 387 -12.49 -25.43 -16.84
CA GLU A 387 -12.10 -24.42 -17.82
C GLU A 387 -11.14 -24.96 -18.90
N ASP A 388 -11.01 -26.30 -19.02
CA ASP A 388 -10.17 -27.00 -20.00
C ASP A 388 -8.68 -26.60 -19.97
N ILE A 389 -8.17 -26.27 -18.76
CA ILE A 389 -6.77 -25.93 -18.51
C ILE A 389 -6.03 -27.16 -18.00
N THR A 390 -4.87 -27.47 -18.58
CA THR A 390 -3.99 -28.52 -18.09
C THR A 390 -3.47 -28.14 -16.69
N VAL A 391 -3.50 -29.10 -15.74
CA VAL A 391 -3.06 -28.86 -14.37
C VAL A 391 -1.95 -29.85 -13.96
N THR A 392 -0.95 -29.32 -13.24
CA THR A 392 0.10 -30.07 -12.55
C THR A 392 0.08 -29.70 -11.08
N VAL A 393 0.49 -30.60 -10.20
CA VAL A 393 0.56 -30.38 -8.76
C VAL A 393 2.01 -30.28 -8.32
N ALA A 394 2.31 -29.30 -7.47
CA ALA A 394 3.60 -29.11 -6.83
C ALA A 394 3.45 -29.14 -5.30
N ASP A 395 4.54 -29.48 -4.58
CA ASP A 395 4.52 -29.48 -3.11
C ASP A 395 4.52 -28.06 -2.53
N ASN A 396 5.17 -27.12 -3.23
CA ASN A 396 5.38 -25.74 -2.80
C ASN A 396 5.82 -24.85 -3.97
N PRO A 397 5.87 -23.51 -3.82
CA PRO A 397 6.27 -22.58 -4.89
C PRO A 397 7.68 -22.83 -5.46
N ASN A 398 8.64 -23.28 -4.65
CA ASN A 398 9.98 -23.59 -5.12
C ASN A 398 9.97 -24.77 -6.13
N HIS A 399 9.22 -25.84 -5.83
CA HIS A 399 9.03 -26.95 -6.76
C HIS A 399 8.20 -26.55 -7.98
N ALA A 400 7.19 -25.66 -7.79
CA ALA A 400 6.34 -25.19 -8.88
C ALA A 400 7.14 -24.44 -9.96
N VAL A 401 8.10 -23.59 -9.57
CA VAL A 401 8.92 -22.87 -10.55
C VAL A 401 9.86 -23.81 -11.32
N LEU A 402 10.34 -24.88 -10.70
CA LEU A 402 11.15 -25.91 -11.39
C LEU A 402 10.31 -26.64 -12.45
N GLN A 403 9.06 -27.00 -12.12
CA GLN A 403 8.12 -27.62 -13.08
C GLN A 403 7.74 -26.62 -14.18
N ALA A 404 7.53 -25.34 -13.85
CA ALA A 404 7.19 -24.30 -14.81
C ALA A 404 8.26 -24.13 -15.90
N LYS A 405 9.54 -24.30 -15.57
CA LYS A 405 10.64 -24.26 -16.54
C LYS A 405 10.48 -25.31 -17.65
N GLU A 406 10.01 -26.51 -17.31
CA GLU A 406 9.81 -27.60 -18.27
C GLU A 406 8.54 -27.41 -19.13
N LEU A 407 7.61 -26.56 -18.67
CA LEU A 407 6.30 -26.36 -19.31
C LEU A 407 6.24 -25.09 -20.17
N ALA A 408 7.02 -24.07 -19.84
CA ALA A 408 7.03 -22.81 -20.54
C ALA A 408 7.99 -22.83 -21.76
N CYS A 409 7.63 -22.09 -22.81
CA CYS A 409 8.41 -21.97 -24.04
C CYS A 409 8.83 -20.50 -24.28
N ASP A 410 9.80 -20.30 -25.19
CA ASP A 410 10.25 -18.97 -25.60
C ASP A 410 9.10 -18.02 -25.93
N GLY A 411 9.15 -16.80 -25.42
CA GLY A 411 8.13 -15.77 -25.56
C GLY A 411 6.98 -15.84 -24.55
N GLU A 412 6.92 -16.86 -23.72
CA GLU A 412 5.86 -17.07 -22.71
C GLU A 412 6.18 -16.45 -21.34
N VAL A 413 5.22 -16.53 -20.44
CA VAL A 413 5.31 -16.02 -19.07
C VAL A 413 5.11 -17.14 -18.04
N VAL A 414 5.92 -17.18 -17.01
CA VAL A 414 5.65 -17.88 -15.76
C VAL A 414 5.22 -16.85 -14.72
N LEU A 415 3.97 -16.96 -14.27
CA LEU A 415 3.36 -16.06 -13.30
C LEU A 415 3.07 -16.80 -11.98
N PHE A 416 3.76 -16.42 -10.93
CA PHE A 416 3.41 -16.84 -9.57
C PHE A 416 2.45 -15.81 -8.96
N SER A 417 1.13 -16.07 -9.01
CA SER A 417 0.07 -15.25 -8.42
C SER A 417 -0.93 -16.16 -7.71
N PRO A 418 -0.75 -16.38 -6.40
CA PRO A 418 -1.33 -17.49 -5.66
C PRO A 418 -2.85 -17.52 -5.51
N ALA A 419 -3.54 -16.38 -5.60
CA ALA A 419 -4.98 -16.22 -5.30
C ALA A 419 -5.41 -16.59 -3.85
N CYS A 420 -4.47 -17.08 -3.03
CA CYS A 420 -4.69 -17.61 -1.68
C CYS A 420 -3.74 -17.00 -0.67
N ALA A 421 -4.14 -16.94 0.61
CA ALA A 421 -3.25 -16.61 1.70
C ALA A 421 -2.14 -17.67 1.83
N SER A 422 -1.03 -17.29 2.49
CA SER A 422 0.19 -18.14 2.56
C SER A 422 0.27 -19.02 3.82
N TRP A 423 -0.66 -18.89 4.75
CA TRP A 423 -0.55 -19.38 6.13
C TRP A 423 -0.73 -20.91 6.31
N ASP A 424 -0.92 -21.63 5.22
CA ASP A 424 -0.86 -23.07 5.18
C ASP A 424 0.57 -23.61 5.27
N GLN A 425 1.53 -22.96 4.60
CA GLN A 425 2.93 -23.39 4.52
C GLN A 425 3.93 -22.31 4.98
N TYR A 426 3.53 -21.03 5.09
CA TYR A 426 4.41 -19.90 5.38
C TYR A 426 3.81 -18.97 6.42
N LYS A 427 4.68 -18.26 7.18
CA LYS A 427 4.27 -17.26 8.16
C LYS A 427 3.60 -16.00 7.53
N ASP A 428 4.03 -15.64 6.31
CA ASP A 428 3.59 -14.48 5.55
C ASP A 428 3.80 -14.70 4.03
N TYR A 429 3.29 -13.78 3.21
CA TYR A 429 3.45 -13.84 1.75
C TYR A 429 4.88 -13.54 1.30
N GLU A 430 5.65 -12.79 2.09
CA GLU A 430 7.05 -12.48 1.86
C GLU A 430 7.89 -13.77 1.88
N ALA A 431 7.80 -14.54 2.96
CA ALA A 431 8.50 -15.82 3.07
C ALA A 431 8.12 -16.80 1.93
N ARG A 432 6.85 -16.79 1.51
CA ARG A 432 6.37 -17.57 0.37
C ARG A 432 6.99 -17.11 -0.95
N GLY A 433 7.03 -15.80 -1.17
CA GLY A 433 7.61 -15.22 -2.36
C GLY A 433 9.14 -15.38 -2.43
N ASP A 434 9.83 -15.31 -1.30
CA ASP A 434 11.27 -15.61 -1.23
C ASP A 434 11.55 -17.05 -1.58
N HIS A 435 10.75 -18.01 -1.09
CA HIS A 435 10.91 -19.42 -1.44
C HIS A 435 10.67 -19.71 -2.94
N PHE A 436 9.77 -18.95 -3.60
CA PHE A 436 9.64 -18.97 -5.06
C PHE A 436 10.91 -18.44 -5.75
N LYS A 437 11.48 -17.33 -5.27
CA LYS A 437 12.74 -16.75 -5.80
C LYS A 437 13.93 -17.69 -5.64
N GLU A 438 14.01 -18.40 -4.51
CA GLU A 438 15.06 -19.44 -4.33
C GLU A 438 14.97 -20.52 -5.41
N GLY A 439 13.76 -20.94 -5.79
CA GLY A 439 13.56 -21.88 -6.90
C GLY A 439 13.95 -21.28 -8.25
N PHE A 440 13.60 -20.03 -8.50
CA PHE A 440 14.01 -19.30 -9.69
C PHE A 440 15.54 -19.21 -9.80
N HIS A 441 16.25 -18.86 -8.73
CA HIS A 441 17.72 -18.79 -8.73
C HIS A 441 18.43 -20.14 -8.97
N LYS A 442 17.75 -21.27 -8.72
CA LYS A 442 18.29 -22.60 -9.05
C LYS A 442 18.25 -22.94 -10.54
N ILE A 443 17.39 -22.25 -11.29
CA ILE A 443 17.20 -22.47 -12.72
C ILE A 443 17.77 -21.36 -13.61
N TYR A 444 18.18 -20.26 -12.98
CA TYR A 444 18.86 -19.11 -13.59
C TYR A 444 20.37 -19.41 -13.70
#